data_bc4b7e63c3f9431cbc6b5e11d6a62910
#
_entry.id   bc4b7e63c3f9431cbc6b5e11d6a62910
#
_cell.length_a   1.000
_cell.length_b   1.000
_cell.length_c   1.000
_cell.angle_alpha   90.00
_cell.angle_beta   90.00
_cell.angle_gamma   90.00
#
_symmetry.space_group_name_H-M   'P 1'
#
loop_
_entity.id
_entity.type
_entity.pdbx_description
1 polymer ?
#
loop_
_entity_poly.entity_id
_entity_poly.type
_entity_poly.pdbx_seq_one_letter_code
_entity_poly.pdbx_strand_id
1 'polypeptide(L)'
;MKTTLKKHWLIVGMCLLLCLFSAPAVLAVGITPLVNDQAGILTAEEQQSLNQAAEEISDKYNCGICVYTVENFTTFGYSSIYDFAADYVDTVAAGYGGNGQALVLSMADRDYAVVAAGQTAHTAFTDYGKEKMSENYLDNFRNNDWAGGFRDYISDSGTYLKAAADGKPVDVGSSRGMNPMKALISLVVSGISALTGCNIMKSGMKSVRNRIETGNYTAAEGLQLHVNMDRFINETESRRFISTGGPSRGGFRGGTTIDAGGHSGHSGKF
;
A
#
# COMPACT_ATOMS: atom_id res chain seq x y z
N MET A 1 -9.03 -44.90 67.18
CA MET A 1 -8.39 -45.00 65.85
C MET A 1 -9.22 -44.50 64.65
N LYS A 2 -10.56 -44.40 64.76
CA LYS A 2 -11.43 -43.93 63.62
C LYS A 2 -11.55 -42.41 63.52
N THR A 3 -11.28 -41.65 64.54
CA THR A 3 -11.42 -40.18 64.57
C THR A 3 -10.21 -39.43 63.98
N THR A 4 -9.02 -40.00 64.04
CA THR A 4 -7.78 -39.42 63.44
C THR A 4 -7.77 -39.54 61.94
N LEU A 5 -8.29 -40.63 61.40
CA LEU A 5 -8.36 -40.86 59.95
C LEU A 5 -9.29 -39.85 59.25
N LYS A 6 -10.41 -39.51 59.87
CA LYS A 6 -11.35 -38.48 59.34
C LYS A 6 -10.77 -37.07 59.31
N LYS A 7 -9.93 -36.73 60.32
CA LYS A 7 -9.23 -35.43 60.35
C LYS A 7 -8.19 -35.29 59.23
N HIS A 8 -7.45 -36.38 58.96
CA HIS A 8 -6.48 -36.33 57.81
C HIS A 8 -7.15 -36.24 56.47
N TRP A 9 -8.30 -36.88 56.27
CA TRP A 9 -9.06 -36.78 55.00
C TRP A 9 -9.63 -35.38 54.81
N LEU A 10 -10.07 -34.70 55.90
CA LEU A 10 -10.54 -33.31 55.84
C LEU A 10 -9.40 -32.33 55.51
N ILE A 11 -8.21 -32.54 56.06
CA ILE A 11 -7.02 -31.71 55.81
C ILE A 11 -6.55 -31.89 54.38
N VAL A 12 -6.51 -33.12 53.86
CA VAL A 12 -6.13 -33.43 52.46
C VAL A 12 -7.16 -32.84 51.50
N GLY A 13 -8.44 -32.93 51.80
CA GLY A 13 -9.50 -32.32 51.00
C GLY A 13 -9.41 -30.79 50.94
N MET A 14 -9.08 -30.17 52.10
CA MET A 14 -8.90 -28.70 52.18
C MET A 14 -7.64 -28.23 51.47
N CYS A 15 -6.53 -28.96 51.52
CA CYS A 15 -5.32 -28.69 50.76
C CYS A 15 -5.56 -28.84 49.22
N LEU A 16 -6.32 -29.86 48.80
CA LEU A 16 -6.66 -30.05 47.39
C LEU A 16 -7.59 -28.92 46.87
N LEU A 17 -8.49 -28.43 47.71
CA LEU A 17 -9.36 -27.28 47.37
C LEU A 17 -8.57 -25.96 47.29
N LEU A 18 -7.55 -25.78 48.17
CA LEU A 18 -6.68 -24.60 48.09
C LEU A 18 -5.74 -24.63 46.86
N CYS A 19 -5.33 -25.81 46.41
CA CYS A 19 -4.51 -25.95 45.20
C CYS A 19 -5.32 -25.67 43.90
N LEU A 20 -6.66 -25.85 43.93
CA LEU A 20 -7.51 -25.52 42.80
C LEU A 20 -7.78 -24.00 42.62
N PHE A 21 -7.54 -23.21 43.70
CA PHE A 21 -7.67 -21.74 43.66
C PHE A 21 -6.36 -20.98 43.39
N SER A 22 -5.23 -21.68 43.35
CA SER A 22 -3.98 -21.09 42.85
C SER A 22 -3.92 -21.21 41.35
N ALA A 23 -4.85 -20.51 40.63
CA ALA A 23 -4.57 -20.12 39.26
C ALA A 23 -3.27 -19.29 39.30
N PRO A 24 -2.20 -19.66 38.59
CA PRO A 24 -1.07 -18.77 38.46
C PRO A 24 -1.65 -17.48 37.89
N ALA A 25 -1.52 -16.38 38.63
CA ALA A 25 -1.60 -15.08 38.01
C ALA A 25 -0.45 -15.09 37.00
N VAL A 26 -0.74 -15.40 35.74
CA VAL A 26 0.14 -15.10 34.65
C VAL A 26 0.34 -13.60 34.77
N LEU A 27 1.50 -13.20 35.31
CA LEU A 27 1.97 -11.83 35.17
C LEU A 27 2.01 -11.63 33.66
N ALA A 28 0.98 -11.01 33.12
CA ALA A 28 1.03 -10.46 31.79
C ALA A 28 2.21 -9.47 31.84
N VAL A 29 3.38 -9.95 31.42
CA VAL A 29 4.44 -9.06 30.96
C VAL A 29 3.70 -8.15 30.00
N GLY A 30 3.71 -6.84 30.28
CA GLY A 30 2.90 -5.87 29.57
C GLY A 30 3.23 -5.94 28.08
N ILE A 31 2.53 -6.82 27.38
CA ILE A 31 2.52 -6.86 25.92
C ILE A 31 1.70 -5.64 25.57
N THR A 32 2.35 -4.63 25.03
CA THR A 32 1.65 -3.48 24.46
C THR A 32 0.69 -4.05 23.42
N PRO A 33 -0.63 -3.78 23.53
CA PRO A 33 -1.58 -4.32 22.58
C PRO A 33 -1.19 -3.86 21.18
N LEU A 34 -1.30 -4.77 20.21
CA LEU A 34 -0.96 -4.47 18.81
C LEU A 34 -1.94 -3.46 18.22
N VAL A 35 -3.18 -3.42 18.70
CA VAL A 35 -4.17 -2.40 18.35
C VAL A 35 -4.35 -1.48 19.56
N ASN A 36 -3.80 -0.28 19.46
CA ASN A 36 -3.83 0.75 20.49
C ASN A 36 -4.68 1.94 20.02
N ASP A 37 -5.91 2.03 20.49
CA ASP A 37 -6.83 3.10 20.11
C ASP A 37 -6.88 4.20 21.18
N GLN A 38 -5.95 5.15 21.12
CA GLN A 38 -5.97 6.31 22.02
C GLN A 38 -6.91 7.42 21.55
N ALA A 39 -7.29 7.42 20.28
CA ALA A 39 -8.27 8.38 19.77
C ALA A 39 -9.72 8.01 20.15
N GLY A 40 -9.94 6.77 20.61
CA GLY A 40 -11.27 6.30 21.03
C GLY A 40 -12.27 6.18 19.89
N ILE A 41 -11.80 5.81 18.70
CA ILE A 41 -12.64 5.67 17.50
C ILE A 41 -13.19 4.25 17.30
N LEU A 42 -12.76 3.30 18.12
CA LEU A 42 -13.22 1.92 18.13
C LEU A 42 -14.03 1.61 19.38
N THR A 43 -14.98 0.70 19.27
CA THR A 43 -15.59 0.08 20.44
C THR A 43 -14.62 -0.93 21.08
N ALA A 44 -14.84 -1.26 22.35
CA ALA A 44 -14.01 -2.23 23.06
C ALA A 44 -14.01 -3.61 22.39
N GLU A 45 -15.16 -4.04 21.86
CA GLU A 45 -15.32 -5.31 21.14
C GLU A 45 -14.56 -5.31 19.82
N GLU A 46 -14.62 -4.20 19.06
CA GLU A 46 -13.87 -4.04 17.81
C GLU A 46 -12.37 -4.05 18.07
N GLN A 47 -11.92 -3.27 19.05
CA GLN A 47 -10.50 -3.23 19.44
C GLN A 47 -9.98 -4.62 19.85
N GLN A 48 -10.75 -5.34 20.67
CA GLN A 48 -10.37 -6.69 21.10
C GLN A 48 -10.29 -7.67 19.91
N SER A 49 -11.29 -7.64 19.03
CA SER A 49 -11.32 -8.52 17.83
C SER A 49 -10.17 -8.23 16.87
N LEU A 50 -9.88 -6.96 16.63
CA LEU A 50 -8.77 -6.53 15.77
C LEU A 50 -7.42 -6.89 16.40
N ASN A 51 -7.26 -6.70 17.71
CA ASN A 51 -6.04 -7.07 18.42
C ASN A 51 -5.78 -8.59 18.33
N GLN A 52 -6.80 -9.41 18.53
CA GLN A 52 -6.67 -10.85 18.40
C GLN A 52 -6.26 -11.27 16.98
N ALA A 53 -6.84 -10.67 15.96
CA ALA A 53 -6.48 -10.93 14.56
C ALA A 53 -5.03 -10.49 14.26
N ALA A 54 -4.61 -9.35 14.80
CA ALA A 54 -3.25 -8.85 14.66
C ALA A 54 -2.23 -9.76 15.37
N GLU A 55 -2.53 -10.23 16.58
CA GLU A 55 -1.70 -11.18 17.35
C GLU A 55 -1.52 -12.50 16.60
N GLU A 56 -2.61 -13.08 16.08
CA GLU A 56 -2.56 -14.35 15.33
C GLU A 56 -1.62 -14.26 14.13
N ILE A 57 -1.68 -13.17 13.37
CA ILE A 57 -0.82 -12.95 12.20
C ILE A 57 0.62 -12.69 12.65
N SER A 58 0.81 -11.84 13.66
CA SER A 58 2.13 -11.44 14.14
C SER A 58 2.92 -12.61 14.68
N ASP A 59 2.29 -13.45 15.48
CA ASP A 59 2.91 -14.66 16.06
C ASP A 59 3.24 -15.68 14.98
N LYS A 60 2.34 -15.85 14.01
CA LYS A 60 2.52 -16.80 12.92
C LYS A 60 3.72 -16.50 12.03
N TYR A 61 3.98 -15.22 11.77
CA TYR A 61 5.03 -14.79 10.84
C TYR A 61 6.22 -14.13 11.52
N ASN A 62 6.21 -14.05 12.86
CA ASN A 62 7.20 -13.33 13.67
C ASN A 62 7.44 -11.91 13.12
N CYS A 63 6.35 -11.20 12.91
CA CYS A 63 6.34 -9.85 12.38
C CYS A 63 5.16 -9.08 13.01
N GLY A 64 5.44 -8.07 13.82
CA GLY A 64 4.43 -7.32 14.57
C GLY A 64 3.56 -6.47 13.64
N ILE A 65 2.26 -6.79 13.54
CA ILE A 65 1.29 -6.00 12.80
C ILE A 65 0.51 -5.16 13.78
N CYS A 66 0.70 -3.85 13.74
CA CYS A 66 0.11 -2.98 14.74
C CYS A 66 -0.64 -1.78 14.15
N VAL A 67 -1.59 -1.31 14.93
CA VAL A 67 -2.40 -0.12 14.68
C VAL A 67 -2.28 0.81 15.87
N TYR A 68 -2.07 2.09 15.60
CA TYR A 68 -2.07 3.12 16.63
C TYR A 68 -2.88 4.31 16.19
N THR A 69 -3.87 4.68 16.98
CA THR A 69 -4.66 5.88 16.73
C THR A 69 -4.45 6.90 17.83
N VAL A 70 -4.27 8.15 17.44
CA VAL A 70 -4.08 9.28 18.35
C VAL A 70 -4.94 10.45 17.89
N GLU A 71 -5.33 11.32 18.82
CA GLU A 71 -6.00 12.57 18.44
C GLU A 71 -5.05 13.47 17.64
N ASN A 72 -3.84 13.71 18.16
CA ASN A 72 -2.84 14.53 17.49
C ASN A 72 -1.41 14.04 17.84
N PHE A 73 -0.67 13.58 16.83
CA PHE A 73 0.70 13.09 16.99
C PHE A 73 1.70 14.18 17.42
N THR A 74 1.42 15.45 17.11
CA THR A 74 2.31 16.56 17.48
C THR A 74 2.40 16.76 18.99
N THR A 75 1.41 16.32 19.76
CA THR A 75 1.43 16.36 21.23
C THR A 75 2.51 15.49 21.85
N PHE A 76 3.02 14.53 21.08
CA PHE A 76 4.16 13.68 21.46
C PHE A 76 5.53 14.26 21.07
N GLY A 77 5.54 15.49 20.50
CA GLY A 77 6.78 16.20 20.14
C GLY A 77 7.31 15.90 18.74
N TYR A 78 6.57 15.18 17.93
CA TYR A 78 6.95 14.88 16.54
C TYR A 78 6.46 15.96 15.58
N SER A 79 7.26 16.24 14.54
CA SER A 79 6.90 17.13 13.44
C SER A 79 6.36 16.38 12.22
N SER A 80 6.54 15.06 12.17
CA SER A 80 6.10 14.18 11.09
C SER A 80 5.40 12.97 11.67
N ILE A 81 4.24 12.62 11.11
CA ILE A 81 3.53 11.38 11.48
C ILE A 81 4.33 10.14 11.06
N TYR A 82 5.16 10.25 10.03
CA TYR A 82 6.06 9.17 9.62
C TYR A 82 7.07 8.84 10.72
N ASP A 83 7.75 9.85 11.28
CA ASP A 83 8.74 9.65 12.34
C ASP A 83 8.10 9.09 13.61
N PHE A 84 6.89 9.57 13.94
CA PHE A 84 6.11 9.03 15.04
C PHE A 84 5.76 7.54 14.83
N ALA A 85 5.36 7.16 13.60
CA ALA A 85 5.07 5.78 13.27
C ALA A 85 6.31 4.90 13.22
N ALA A 86 7.48 5.45 12.81
CA ALA A 86 8.75 4.74 12.79
C ALA A 86 9.20 4.36 14.21
N ASP A 87 9.18 5.30 15.16
CA ASP A 87 9.51 5.02 16.56
C ASP A 87 8.51 4.02 17.19
N TYR A 88 7.23 4.09 16.81
CA TYR A 88 6.24 3.16 17.31
C TYR A 88 6.45 1.74 16.76
N VAL A 89 6.72 1.60 15.46
CA VAL A 89 6.97 0.28 14.87
C VAL A 89 8.20 -0.39 15.46
N ASP A 90 9.25 0.36 15.77
CA ASP A 90 10.46 -0.20 16.42
C ASP A 90 10.16 -0.78 17.80
N THR A 91 9.29 -0.10 18.57
CA THR A 91 8.85 -0.58 19.88
C THR A 91 8.12 -1.92 19.77
N VAL A 92 7.22 -2.07 18.79
CA VAL A 92 6.47 -3.31 18.56
C VAL A 92 7.36 -4.38 17.94
N ALA A 93 8.16 -4.03 16.93
CA ALA A 93 9.05 -4.93 16.22
C ALA A 93 10.07 -5.62 17.15
N ALA A 94 10.47 -4.95 18.23
CA ALA A 94 11.37 -5.53 19.24
C ALA A 94 10.84 -6.86 19.82
N GLY A 95 9.53 -7.02 19.96
CA GLY A 95 8.86 -8.26 20.38
C GLY A 95 8.83 -9.35 19.30
N TYR A 96 9.10 -9.00 18.03
CA TYR A 96 9.00 -9.88 16.86
C TYR A 96 10.32 -9.95 16.08
N GLY A 97 11.44 -10.00 16.80
CA GLY A 97 12.77 -10.14 16.20
C GLY A 97 13.20 -8.96 15.33
N GLY A 98 12.70 -7.76 15.62
CA GLY A 98 12.97 -6.55 14.86
C GLY A 98 12.14 -6.41 13.58
N ASN A 99 11.07 -7.18 13.43
CA ASN A 99 10.20 -7.12 12.26
C ASN A 99 8.81 -6.61 12.66
N GLY A 100 8.30 -5.62 11.94
CA GLY A 100 6.97 -5.10 12.17
C GLY A 100 6.48 -4.16 11.08
N GLN A 101 5.16 -3.94 11.07
CA GLN A 101 4.50 -2.90 10.28
C GLN A 101 3.48 -2.19 11.16
N ALA A 102 3.55 -0.88 11.20
CA ALA A 102 2.60 -0.03 11.91
C ALA A 102 1.76 0.78 10.94
N LEU A 103 0.46 0.84 11.20
CA LEU A 103 -0.46 1.83 10.64
C LEU A 103 -0.84 2.80 11.76
N VAL A 104 -0.47 4.05 11.60
CA VAL A 104 -0.75 5.13 12.55
C VAL A 104 -1.73 6.12 11.96
N LEU A 105 -2.76 6.48 12.72
CA LEU A 105 -3.72 7.52 12.36
C LEU A 105 -3.68 8.66 13.37
N SER A 106 -3.67 9.89 12.89
CA SER A 106 -3.87 11.11 13.68
C SER A 106 -5.14 11.80 13.23
N MET A 107 -6.09 11.91 14.14
CA MET A 107 -7.46 12.31 13.80
C MET A 107 -7.61 13.81 13.56
N ALA A 108 -6.83 14.65 14.25
CA ALA A 108 -6.95 16.10 14.18
C ALA A 108 -6.84 16.65 12.75
N ASP A 109 -5.86 16.16 11.97
CA ASP A 109 -5.60 16.58 10.61
C ASP A 109 -5.90 15.51 9.56
N ARG A 110 -6.47 14.37 10.00
CA ARG A 110 -6.72 13.17 9.19
C ARG A 110 -5.45 12.68 8.48
N ASP A 111 -4.36 12.68 9.23
CA ASP A 111 -3.07 12.18 8.76
C ASP A 111 -2.91 10.70 9.06
N TYR A 112 -2.25 9.97 8.17
CA TYR A 112 -1.85 8.58 8.39
C TYR A 112 -0.41 8.36 7.99
N ALA A 113 0.20 7.33 8.58
CA ALA A 113 1.45 6.77 8.12
C ALA A 113 1.41 5.25 8.22
N VAL A 114 1.98 4.58 7.22
CA VAL A 114 2.28 3.16 7.25
C VAL A 114 3.78 2.98 7.15
N VAL A 115 4.37 2.34 8.16
CA VAL A 115 5.81 2.18 8.27
C VAL A 115 6.14 0.73 8.60
N ALA A 116 7.13 0.17 7.94
CA ALA A 116 7.63 -1.19 8.17
C ALA A 116 9.10 -1.15 8.57
N ALA A 117 9.48 -2.02 9.49
CA ALA A 117 10.84 -2.22 9.99
C ALA A 117 11.23 -3.69 9.95
N GLY A 118 12.50 -3.97 9.67
CA GLY A 118 13.07 -5.31 9.66
C GLY A 118 12.93 -6.07 8.34
N GLN A 119 13.79 -7.05 8.17
CA GLN A 119 13.97 -7.74 6.89
C GLN A 119 12.71 -8.48 6.41
N THR A 120 12.01 -9.16 7.33
CA THR A 120 10.77 -9.89 6.98
C THR A 120 9.70 -8.92 6.50
N ALA A 121 9.54 -7.80 7.22
CA ALA A 121 8.58 -6.79 6.85
C ALA A 121 8.94 -6.12 5.51
N HIS A 122 10.21 -5.76 5.28
CA HIS A 122 10.64 -5.17 4.00
C HIS A 122 10.45 -6.11 2.81
N THR A 123 10.60 -7.42 3.03
CA THR A 123 10.35 -8.40 1.96
C THR A 123 8.86 -8.54 1.66
N ALA A 124 8.00 -8.52 2.69
CA ALA A 124 6.57 -8.69 2.53
C ALA A 124 5.88 -7.41 2.03
N PHE A 125 6.27 -6.28 2.58
CA PHE A 125 5.63 -4.98 2.37
C PHE A 125 6.48 -4.09 1.46
N THR A 126 6.56 -4.46 0.18
CA THR A 126 7.23 -3.64 -0.84
C THR A 126 6.55 -2.28 -0.98
N ASP A 127 7.22 -1.30 -1.58
CA ASP A 127 6.63 0.03 -1.79
C ASP A 127 5.33 -0.06 -2.60
N TYR A 128 5.31 -0.89 -3.63
CA TYR A 128 4.12 -1.17 -4.40
C TYR A 128 3.03 -1.87 -3.57
N GLY A 129 3.43 -2.83 -2.74
CA GLY A 129 2.50 -3.57 -1.87
C GLY A 129 1.82 -2.65 -0.86
N LYS A 130 2.58 -1.78 -0.20
CA LYS A 130 2.04 -0.78 0.76
C LYS A 130 1.06 0.18 0.10
N GLU A 131 1.37 0.65 -1.12
CA GLU A 131 0.45 1.51 -1.88
C GLU A 131 -0.87 0.78 -2.19
N LYS A 132 -0.79 -0.49 -2.61
CA LYS A 132 -1.99 -1.28 -2.89
C LYS A 132 -2.83 -1.57 -1.65
N MET A 133 -2.19 -1.84 -0.51
CA MET A 133 -2.91 -1.96 0.76
C MET A 133 -3.61 -0.65 1.13
N SER A 134 -2.94 0.49 0.94
CA SER A 134 -3.52 1.79 1.28
C SER A 134 -4.74 2.14 0.45
N GLU A 135 -4.80 1.74 -0.81
CA GLU A 135 -6.01 1.90 -1.65
C GLU A 135 -7.24 1.22 -1.01
N ASN A 136 -7.06 0.05 -0.35
CA ASN A 136 -8.16 -0.69 0.27
C ASN A 136 -8.65 -0.02 1.56
N TYR A 137 -7.77 0.17 2.55
CA TYR A 137 -8.20 0.67 3.85
C TYR A 137 -8.52 2.17 3.88
N LEU A 138 -7.92 2.99 3.00
CA LEU A 138 -8.19 4.43 2.96
C LEU A 138 -9.62 4.76 2.52
N ASP A 139 -10.22 3.96 1.66
CA ASP A 139 -11.62 4.15 1.27
C ASP A 139 -12.56 3.98 2.46
N ASN A 140 -12.30 3.00 3.35
CA ASN A 140 -13.05 2.83 4.58
C ASN A 140 -12.87 4.04 5.52
N PHE A 141 -11.63 4.52 5.70
CA PHE A 141 -11.36 5.68 6.56
C PHE A 141 -12.01 6.96 6.05
N ARG A 142 -12.07 7.19 4.73
CA ARG A 142 -12.81 8.32 4.13
C ARG A 142 -14.29 8.27 4.47
N ASN A 143 -14.85 7.08 4.60
CA ASN A 143 -16.24 6.84 4.97
C ASN A 143 -16.45 6.74 6.50
N ASN A 144 -15.39 6.96 7.31
CA ASN A 144 -15.36 6.80 8.76
C ASN A 144 -15.68 5.37 9.24
N ASP A 145 -15.48 4.36 8.39
CA ASP A 145 -15.51 2.95 8.79
C ASP A 145 -14.12 2.53 9.31
N TRP A 146 -13.84 2.90 10.56
CA TRP A 146 -12.54 2.69 11.19
C TRP A 146 -12.24 1.20 11.37
N ALA A 147 -13.21 0.46 11.93
CA ALA A 147 -13.05 -0.97 12.16
C ALA A 147 -12.90 -1.76 10.87
N GLY A 148 -13.63 -1.40 9.81
CA GLY A 148 -13.50 -1.96 8.48
C GLY A 148 -12.11 -1.72 7.90
N GLY A 149 -11.62 -0.49 7.95
CA GLY A 149 -10.29 -0.14 7.43
C GLY A 149 -9.16 -0.86 8.17
N PHE A 150 -9.22 -0.95 9.49
CA PHE A 150 -8.21 -1.71 10.26
C PHE A 150 -8.27 -3.20 10.00
N ARG A 151 -9.48 -3.75 9.80
CA ARG A 151 -9.64 -5.16 9.43
C ARG A 151 -9.00 -5.46 8.09
N ASP A 152 -9.21 -4.59 7.10
CA ASP A 152 -8.60 -4.73 5.78
C ASP A 152 -7.08 -4.64 5.85
N TYR A 153 -6.54 -3.67 6.60
CA TYR A 153 -5.09 -3.55 6.84
C TYR A 153 -4.49 -4.82 7.46
N ILE A 154 -5.10 -5.36 8.52
CA ILE A 154 -4.61 -6.56 9.21
C ILE A 154 -4.70 -7.78 8.30
N SER A 155 -5.83 -7.96 7.60
CA SER A 155 -6.06 -9.07 6.67
C SER A 155 -5.08 -9.05 5.49
N ASP A 156 -4.89 -7.88 4.88
CA ASP A 156 -3.94 -7.69 3.79
C ASP A 156 -2.51 -7.95 4.26
N SER A 157 -2.14 -7.50 5.47
CA SER A 157 -0.83 -7.76 6.06
C SER A 157 -0.57 -9.28 6.18
N GLY A 158 -1.55 -10.05 6.63
CA GLY A 158 -1.46 -11.51 6.68
C GLY A 158 -1.29 -12.14 5.30
N THR A 159 -1.99 -11.63 4.30
CA THR A 159 -1.89 -12.09 2.92
C THR A 159 -0.52 -11.81 2.32
N TYR A 160 0.04 -10.63 2.58
CA TYR A 160 1.35 -10.22 2.07
C TYR A 160 2.50 -10.95 2.75
N LEU A 161 2.42 -11.16 4.07
CA LEU A 161 3.37 -11.98 4.81
C LEU A 161 3.37 -13.42 4.33
N LYS A 162 2.18 -13.99 4.06
CA LYS A 162 2.07 -15.32 3.47
C LYS A 162 2.71 -15.37 2.08
N ALA A 163 2.41 -14.41 1.23
CA ALA A 163 2.98 -14.36 -0.12
C ALA A 163 4.51 -14.25 -0.10
N ALA A 164 5.06 -13.47 0.82
CA ALA A 164 6.49 -13.36 1.02
C ALA A 164 7.12 -14.66 1.54
N ALA A 165 6.47 -15.34 2.49
CA ALA A 165 6.90 -16.65 2.99
C ALA A 165 6.88 -17.72 1.88
N ASP A 166 5.94 -17.65 0.94
CA ASP A 166 5.87 -18.50 -0.24
C ASP A 166 6.87 -18.10 -1.35
N GLY A 167 7.73 -17.11 -1.09
CA GLY A 167 8.74 -16.60 -2.04
C GLY A 167 8.16 -15.80 -3.22
N LYS A 168 6.95 -15.28 -3.08
CA LYS A 168 6.23 -14.51 -4.10
C LYS A 168 5.68 -13.21 -3.50
N PRO A 169 6.52 -12.29 -3.01
CA PRO A 169 6.06 -11.04 -2.42
C PRO A 169 5.23 -10.25 -3.43
N VAL A 170 4.28 -9.47 -2.93
CA VAL A 170 3.46 -8.59 -3.76
C VAL A 170 4.30 -7.39 -4.17
N ASP A 171 4.69 -7.33 -5.44
CA ASP A 171 5.56 -6.30 -5.98
C ASP A 171 5.17 -5.92 -7.42
N VAL A 172 5.82 -4.91 -7.97
CA VAL A 172 5.65 -4.51 -9.37
C VAL A 172 5.89 -5.70 -10.30
N GLY A 173 4.84 -6.15 -10.96
CA GLY A 173 4.89 -7.32 -11.84
C GLY A 173 4.44 -8.63 -11.20
N SER A 174 4.29 -8.74 -9.88
CA SER A 174 3.72 -9.92 -9.23
C SER A 174 2.24 -10.12 -9.59
N SER A 175 1.51 -9.04 -9.83
CA SER A 175 0.15 -9.07 -10.41
C SER A 175 0.13 -9.48 -11.89
N ARG A 176 1.28 -9.64 -12.50
CA ARG A 176 1.45 -10.15 -13.88
C ARG A 176 1.52 -11.67 -13.96
N GLY A 177 0.93 -12.37 -13.05
CA GLY A 177 0.34 -13.66 -13.36
C GLY A 177 -0.78 -13.40 -14.37
N MET A 178 -0.38 -13.01 -15.60
CA MET A 178 -1.31 -12.75 -16.68
C MET A 178 -2.03 -14.07 -16.92
N ASN A 179 -3.28 -14.15 -16.44
CA ASN A 179 -4.16 -15.26 -16.78
C ASN A 179 -4.09 -15.36 -18.31
N PRO A 180 -3.53 -16.44 -18.88
CA PRO A 180 -3.27 -16.51 -20.32
C PRO A 180 -4.51 -16.21 -21.16
N MET A 181 -5.68 -16.48 -20.59
CA MET A 181 -6.98 -16.14 -21.19
C MET A 181 -7.20 -14.62 -21.22
N LYS A 182 -6.85 -13.87 -20.17
CA LYS A 182 -6.96 -12.40 -20.16
C LYS A 182 -5.96 -11.75 -21.10
N ALA A 183 -4.75 -12.29 -21.21
CA ALA A 183 -3.75 -11.86 -22.16
C ALA A 183 -4.22 -12.05 -23.61
N LEU A 184 -4.82 -13.20 -23.89
CA LEU A 184 -5.34 -13.50 -25.22
C LEU A 184 -6.52 -12.58 -25.59
N ILE A 185 -7.43 -12.32 -24.64
CA ILE A 185 -8.55 -11.40 -24.83
C ILE A 185 -8.03 -9.96 -25.08
N SER A 186 -7.05 -9.48 -24.30
CA SER A 186 -6.49 -8.14 -24.48
C SER A 186 -5.78 -8.00 -25.83
N LEU A 187 -5.10 -9.03 -26.29
CA LEU A 187 -4.43 -9.05 -27.59
C LEU A 187 -5.43 -9.04 -28.74
N VAL A 188 -6.54 -9.77 -28.64
CA VAL A 188 -7.62 -9.76 -29.63
C VAL A 188 -8.30 -8.39 -29.68
N VAL A 189 -8.65 -7.80 -28.53
CA VAL A 189 -9.30 -6.48 -28.46
C VAL A 189 -8.39 -5.39 -29.01
N SER A 190 -7.10 -5.40 -28.67
CA SER A 190 -6.13 -4.41 -29.20
C SER A 190 -5.90 -4.60 -30.71
N GLY A 191 -5.88 -5.83 -31.21
CA GLY A 191 -5.77 -6.13 -32.64
C GLY A 191 -6.97 -5.61 -33.43
N ILE A 192 -8.20 -5.83 -32.94
CA ILE A 192 -9.42 -5.31 -33.57
C ILE A 192 -9.42 -3.78 -33.58
N SER A 193 -9.05 -3.16 -32.47
CA SER A 193 -9.00 -1.68 -32.37
C SER A 193 -7.97 -1.08 -33.34
N ALA A 194 -6.80 -1.70 -33.47
CA ALA A 194 -5.78 -1.26 -34.42
C ALA A 194 -6.23 -1.40 -35.87
N LEU A 195 -6.85 -2.53 -36.23
CA LEU A 195 -7.37 -2.74 -37.60
C LEU A 195 -8.49 -1.76 -37.94
N THR A 196 -9.37 -1.47 -36.98
CA THR A 196 -10.45 -0.49 -37.19
C THR A 196 -9.87 0.90 -37.37
N GLY A 197 -8.91 1.32 -36.56
CA GLY A 197 -8.21 2.60 -36.70
C GLY A 197 -7.49 2.73 -38.05
N CYS A 198 -6.77 1.70 -38.47
CA CYS A 198 -6.10 1.67 -39.78
C CYS A 198 -7.08 1.77 -40.96
N ASN A 199 -8.25 1.10 -40.86
CA ASN A 199 -9.27 1.16 -41.91
C ASN A 199 -9.93 2.54 -41.97
N ILE A 200 -10.18 3.20 -40.83
CA ILE A 200 -10.73 4.58 -40.82
C ILE A 200 -9.71 5.55 -41.43
N MET A 201 -8.43 5.46 -41.06
CA MET A 201 -7.41 6.31 -41.69
C MET A 201 -7.26 6.05 -43.18
N LYS A 202 -7.29 4.79 -43.62
CA LYS A 202 -7.22 4.43 -45.05
C LYS A 202 -8.44 4.91 -45.85
N SER A 203 -9.61 4.87 -45.24
CA SER A 203 -10.83 5.40 -45.90
C SER A 203 -10.79 6.93 -46.04
N GLY A 204 -10.25 7.65 -45.04
CA GLY A 204 -10.03 9.09 -45.11
C GLY A 204 -9.02 9.51 -46.17
N MET A 205 -7.99 8.71 -46.41
CA MET A 205 -6.98 8.98 -47.45
C MET A 205 -7.46 8.70 -48.87
N LYS A 206 -8.51 7.90 -49.05
CA LYS A 206 -9.10 7.66 -50.39
C LYS A 206 -9.85 8.87 -50.99
N SER A 207 -10.12 9.91 -50.20
CA SER A 207 -10.76 11.13 -50.68
C SER A 207 -9.77 12.13 -51.30
N VAL A 208 -8.46 11.92 -51.14
CA VAL A 208 -7.43 12.74 -51.79
C VAL A 208 -7.21 12.21 -53.20
N ARG A 209 -7.93 12.74 -54.18
CA ARG A 209 -7.61 12.56 -55.58
C ARG A 209 -6.43 13.47 -55.90
N ASN A 210 -5.32 12.88 -56.32
CA ASN A 210 -4.23 13.62 -56.95
C ASN A 210 -4.83 14.37 -58.19
N ARG A 211 -5.03 15.66 -58.08
CA ARG A 211 -5.27 16.49 -59.23
C ARG A 211 -3.95 16.70 -59.96
N ILE A 212 -3.75 15.94 -61.00
CA ILE A 212 -2.62 16.08 -61.92
C ILE A 212 -3.01 17.18 -62.95
N GLU A 213 -3.38 18.34 -62.46
CA GLU A 213 -3.70 19.45 -63.36
C GLU A 213 -2.88 20.69 -63.00
N THR A 214 -1.59 20.52 -62.75
CA THR A 214 -0.66 21.64 -62.63
C THR A 214 -0.56 22.44 -63.96
N GLY A 215 -0.88 21.81 -65.07
CA GLY A 215 -0.86 22.47 -66.40
C GLY A 215 -1.90 23.57 -66.59
N ASN A 216 -3.01 23.55 -65.83
CA ASN A 216 -4.06 24.55 -66.00
C ASN A 216 -3.82 25.86 -65.23
N TYR A 217 -2.76 25.92 -64.44
CA TYR A 217 -2.39 27.11 -63.64
C TYR A 217 -1.09 27.76 -64.12
N THR A 218 -0.44 27.23 -65.12
CA THR A 218 0.72 27.86 -65.75
C THR A 218 0.28 28.57 -67.03
N ALA A 219 0.66 29.84 -67.14
CA ALA A 219 0.49 30.56 -68.40
C ALA A 219 1.22 29.84 -69.53
N ALA A 220 0.75 29.96 -70.77
CA ALA A 220 1.30 29.24 -71.92
C ALA A 220 2.79 29.45 -72.16
N GLU A 221 3.39 30.47 -71.55
CA GLU A 221 4.80 30.82 -71.61
C GLU A 221 5.63 30.35 -70.38
N GLY A 222 4.99 29.63 -69.45
CA GLY A 222 5.65 29.17 -68.20
C GLY A 222 5.89 30.29 -67.19
N LEU A 223 6.45 29.93 -66.02
CA LEU A 223 6.78 30.88 -64.96
C LEU A 223 8.12 31.59 -65.33
N GLN A 224 8.03 32.85 -65.72
CA GLN A 224 9.18 33.71 -65.91
C GLN A 224 9.53 34.42 -64.60
N LEU A 225 10.57 33.98 -63.92
CA LEU A 225 11.10 34.63 -62.72
C LEU A 225 12.08 35.71 -63.14
N HIS A 226 11.73 36.99 -62.99
CA HIS A 226 12.65 38.09 -63.22
C HIS A 226 13.77 38.21 -62.19
N VAL A 227 13.58 37.61 -61.01
CA VAL A 227 14.59 37.53 -59.96
C VAL A 227 14.53 36.10 -59.37
N ASN A 228 15.58 35.34 -59.59
CA ASN A 228 15.77 34.02 -58.94
C ASN A 228 16.75 34.19 -57.80
N MET A 229 16.21 34.69 -56.64
CA MET A 229 17.02 34.89 -55.45
C MET A 229 16.27 34.33 -54.25
N ASP A 230 16.79 33.28 -53.67
CA ASP A 230 16.34 32.75 -52.40
C ASP A 230 16.77 33.71 -51.30
N ARG A 231 15.85 34.51 -50.78
CA ARG A 231 16.08 35.37 -49.62
C ARG A 231 15.43 34.72 -48.43
N PHE A 232 16.25 34.27 -47.47
CA PHE A 232 15.78 33.85 -46.16
C PHE A 232 15.05 35.01 -45.48
N ILE A 233 13.77 34.85 -45.19
CA ILE A 233 12.93 35.94 -44.65
C ILE A 233 12.83 35.86 -43.16
N ASN A 234 12.62 34.71 -42.62
CA ASN A 234 12.52 34.52 -41.18
C ASN A 234 12.46 33.03 -40.84
N GLU A 235 13.14 32.66 -39.74
CA GLU A 235 12.96 31.36 -39.10
C GLU A 235 12.36 31.63 -37.72
N THR A 236 11.12 31.23 -37.51
CA THR A 236 10.44 31.38 -36.23
C THR A 236 10.52 30.02 -35.52
N GLU A 237 11.50 29.84 -34.66
CA GLU A 237 11.56 28.69 -33.76
C GLU A 237 10.65 28.96 -32.55
N SER A 238 9.49 28.33 -32.51
CA SER A 238 8.63 28.34 -31.34
C SER A 238 9.01 27.17 -30.42
N ARG A 239 9.79 27.43 -29.39
CA ARG A 239 10.06 26.48 -28.32
C ARG A 239 8.97 26.57 -27.28
N ARG A 240 8.01 25.66 -27.32
CA ARG A 240 7.09 25.45 -26.22
C ARG A 240 7.77 24.56 -25.20
N PHE A 241 8.15 25.10 -24.03
CA PHE A 241 8.56 24.31 -22.91
C PHE A 241 7.36 23.50 -22.43
N ILE A 242 7.29 22.24 -22.83
CA ILE A 242 6.37 21.30 -22.23
C ILE A 242 7.02 20.91 -20.91
N SER A 243 6.56 21.53 -19.81
CA SER A 243 6.89 21.08 -18.47
C SER A 243 6.35 19.64 -18.36
N THR A 244 7.24 18.67 -18.52
CA THR A 244 7.01 17.27 -18.16
C THR A 244 7.05 17.06 -16.64
N GLY A 245 7.03 18.14 -15.86
CA GLY A 245 6.95 18.15 -14.41
C GLY A 245 5.50 18.24 -13.92
N GLY A 246 4.66 17.29 -14.27
CA GLY A 246 3.66 16.81 -13.34
C GLY A 246 4.41 16.03 -12.25
N PRO A 247 3.86 15.89 -11.01
CA PRO A 247 4.45 14.97 -10.08
C PRO A 247 4.58 13.64 -10.84
N SER A 248 5.81 13.26 -11.13
CA SER A 248 6.04 11.93 -11.66
C SER A 248 5.50 11.01 -10.58
N ARG A 249 4.36 10.39 -10.85
CA ARG A 249 4.09 9.09 -10.29
C ARG A 249 5.26 8.26 -10.78
N GLY A 250 6.33 8.30 -10.00
CA GLY A 250 7.51 7.48 -10.24
C GLY A 250 6.97 6.08 -10.30
N GLY A 251 7.01 5.46 -11.48
CA GLY A 251 6.61 4.08 -11.59
C GLY A 251 7.41 3.33 -10.54
N PHE A 252 6.73 2.56 -9.66
CA PHE A 252 7.40 1.78 -8.64
C PHE A 252 8.51 0.96 -9.32
N ARG A 253 9.73 1.16 -8.86
CA ARG A 253 10.82 0.21 -9.11
C ARG A 253 10.56 -0.91 -8.12
N GLY A 254 10.51 -2.17 -8.58
CA GLY A 254 10.25 -3.30 -7.69
C GLY A 254 11.13 -3.28 -6.44
N GLY A 255 10.63 -3.82 -5.33
CA GLY A 255 11.30 -3.88 -4.05
C GLY A 255 10.84 -2.82 -3.05
N THR A 256 11.66 -2.59 -2.04
CA THR A 256 11.38 -1.71 -0.91
C THR A 256 12.48 -0.65 -0.79
N THR A 257 12.09 0.61 -0.72
CA THR A 257 13.00 1.72 -0.42
C THR A 257 13.10 1.87 1.09
N ILE A 258 14.32 1.74 1.62
CA ILE A 258 14.60 1.81 3.05
C ILE A 258 15.32 3.12 3.32
N ASP A 259 14.88 3.87 4.34
CA ASP A 259 15.51 5.12 4.78
C ASP A 259 16.77 4.88 5.62
N ALA A 260 17.42 5.95 6.05
CA ALA A 260 18.62 5.87 6.87
C ALA A 260 18.38 5.30 8.28
N GLY A 261 17.15 5.31 8.76
CA GLY A 261 16.72 4.73 10.03
C GLY A 261 16.41 3.23 9.94
N GLY A 262 16.43 2.64 8.75
CA GLY A 262 16.08 1.24 8.55
C GLY A 262 14.58 1.00 8.36
N HIS A 263 13.80 2.04 8.09
CA HIS A 263 12.37 1.97 7.89
C HIS A 263 11.98 2.12 6.41
N SER A 264 10.80 1.63 6.07
CA SER A 264 10.21 1.84 4.77
C SER A 264 8.72 2.14 4.91
N GLY A 265 8.24 3.19 4.28
CA GLY A 265 6.85 3.55 4.44
C GLY A 265 6.46 4.77 3.65
N HIS A 266 5.22 5.18 3.86
CA HIS A 266 4.70 6.45 3.36
C HIS A 266 3.68 7.02 4.33
N SER A 267 3.38 8.30 4.15
CA SER A 267 2.36 9.01 4.92
C SER A 267 1.51 9.85 3.97
N GLY A 268 0.32 10.22 4.44
CA GLY A 268 -0.62 11.02 3.67
C GLY A 268 -1.84 11.43 4.48
N LYS A 269 -2.90 11.85 3.78
CA LYS A 269 -4.20 12.19 4.39
C LYS A 269 -5.29 11.27 3.86
N PHE A 270 -6.31 11.04 4.70
CA PHE A 270 -7.46 10.22 4.37
C PHE A 270 -8.78 10.96 4.46
#